data_54bc0d205c2b1735e28840823b8a49ae
#
_entry.id   54bc0d205c2b1735e28840823b8a49ae
#
_cell.length_a   1.000
_cell.length_b   1.000
_cell.length_c   1.000
_cell.angle_alpha   90.00
_cell.angle_beta   90.00
_cell.angle_gamma   90.00
#
_symmetry.space_group_name_H-M   'P 1'
#
loop_
_entity.id
_entity.type
_entity.pdbx_description
1 polymer ?
#
loop_
_entity_poly.entity_id
_entity_poly.type
_entity_poly.pdbx_seq_one_letter_code
_entity_poly.pdbx_strand_id
1 'polypeptide(L)'
;MLNQFQCTAAEFNAAAYNDADSIVLFLCKECAAAIDKLELPEAAAKAAMAYAAQHDDIYDAGSVTTLVLPQGEGLLTLLLAGCGEGKDCKPNNFRKAAGAAARALHKAKAQKAVLAAPILLNAERSKNLQALVEGLYLGAYTFNRFQSEAKQAPLCEA
;
A
#
# COMPACT_ATOMS: atom_id res chain seq x y z
N MET A 1 -23.39 -4.69 8.36
CA MET A 1 -22.51 -3.61 8.80
C MET A 1 -21.49 -3.33 7.72
N LEU A 2 -21.49 -2.14 7.18
CA LEU A 2 -20.42 -1.67 6.33
C LEU A 2 -19.21 -1.42 7.24
N ASN A 3 -18.16 -2.20 7.08
CA ASN A 3 -16.89 -1.87 7.69
C ASN A 3 -16.47 -0.51 7.15
N GLN A 4 -16.40 0.48 8.02
CA GLN A 4 -16.04 1.83 7.63
C GLN A 4 -14.53 1.89 7.39
N PHE A 5 -14.17 1.70 6.13
CA PHE A 5 -12.84 2.06 5.66
C PHE A 5 -12.79 3.57 5.53
N GLN A 6 -11.87 4.20 6.24
CA GLN A 6 -11.62 5.63 6.12
C GLN A 6 -10.25 5.84 5.47
N CYS A 7 -10.22 6.59 4.39
CA CYS A 7 -8.98 7.03 3.75
C CYS A 7 -8.87 8.56 3.90
N THR A 8 -7.82 9.00 4.54
CA THR A 8 -7.55 10.44 4.75
C THR A 8 -6.25 10.81 4.03
N ALA A 9 -6.33 11.81 3.16
CA ALA A 9 -5.14 12.42 2.59
C ALA A 9 -4.60 13.45 3.60
N ALA A 10 -3.35 13.30 3.98
CA ALA A 10 -2.67 14.24 4.86
C ALA A 10 -1.37 14.71 4.22
N GLU A 11 -0.90 15.88 4.64
CA GLU A 11 0.46 16.29 4.32
C GLU A 11 1.43 15.24 4.87
N PHE A 12 2.50 15.02 4.12
CA PHE A 12 3.51 14.02 4.50
C PHE A 12 4.11 14.38 5.87
N ASN A 13 4.06 13.43 6.77
CA ASN A 13 4.66 13.54 8.08
C ASN A 13 5.31 12.21 8.47
N ALA A 14 6.63 12.23 8.67
CA ALA A 14 7.37 11.04 9.08
C ALA A 14 6.85 10.42 10.39
N ALA A 15 6.27 11.23 11.29
CA ALA A 15 5.67 10.75 12.53
C ALA A 15 4.44 9.82 12.30
N ALA A 16 3.78 9.90 11.14
CA ALA A 16 2.66 9.03 10.82
C ALA A 16 3.05 7.54 10.77
N TYR A 17 4.30 7.24 10.44
CA TYR A 17 4.80 5.87 10.43
C TYR A 17 4.89 5.24 11.82
N ASN A 18 5.05 6.04 12.86
CA ASN A 18 5.22 5.54 14.23
C ASN A 18 3.93 4.92 14.79
N ASP A 19 2.78 5.44 14.34
CA ASP A 19 1.47 4.99 14.81
C ASP A 19 0.86 3.90 13.93
N ALA A 20 1.48 3.59 12.81
CA ALA A 20 0.99 2.60 11.87
C ALA A 20 1.53 1.20 12.20
N ASP A 21 0.69 0.19 12.04
CA ASP A 21 1.09 -1.22 12.10
C ASP A 21 1.48 -1.76 10.72
N SER A 22 1.16 -1.03 9.69
CA SER A 22 1.39 -1.41 8.30
C SER A 22 1.79 -0.22 7.45
N ILE A 23 2.69 -0.44 6.50
CA ILE A 23 3.07 0.52 5.47
C ILE A 23 2.85 -0.14 4.12
N VAL A 24 2.15 0.54 3.23
CA VAL A 24 2.04 0.13 1.82
C VAL A 24 2.90 1.07 0.98
N LEU A 25 3.90 0.52 0.34
CA LEU A 25 4.77 1.24 -0.58
C LEU A 25 4.39 0.89 -2.02
N PHE A 26 3.86 1.87 -2.73
CA PHE A 26 3.52 1.72 -4.14
C PHE A 26 4.75 1.99 -5.01
N LEU A 27 5.18 0.99 -5.76
CA LEU A 27 6.43 1.00 -6.51
C LEU A 27 6.19 0.94 -8.01
N CYS A 28 6.87 1.80 -8.75
CA CYS A 28 7.14 1.61 -10.16
C CYS A 28 8.66 1.59 -10.38
N LYS A 29 9.09 0.91 -11.44
CA LYS A 29 10.52 0.67 -11.68
C LYS A 29 11.35 1.96 -11.76
N GLU A 30 10.81 2.99 -12.37
CA GLU A 30 11.49 4.28 -12.54
C GLU A 30 11.46 5.16 -11.30
N CYS A 31 10.55 4.89 -10.35
CA CYS A 31 10.40 5.67 -9.14
C CYS A 31 11.13 5.07 -7.94
N ALA A 32 11.81 3.95 -8.11
CA ALA A 32 12.55 3.29 -7.02
C ALA A 32 13.58 4.23 -6.38
N ALA A 33 14.21 5.10 -7.17
CA ALA A 33 15.16 6.09 -6.66
C ALA A 33 14.53 7.19 -5.78
N ALA A 34 13.20 7.35 -5.83
CA ALA A 34 12.49 8.33 -5.02
C ALA A 34 12.05 7.80 -3.64
N ILE A 35 12.36 6.55 -3.32
CA ILE A 35 12.03 5.96 -2.00
C ILE A 35 12.67 6.76 -0.87
N ASP A 36 13.87 7.26 -1.06
CA ASP A 36 14.59 8.06 -0.05
C ASP A 36 13.83 9.33 0.34
N LYS A 37 13.01 9.87 -0.56
CA LYS A 37 12.20 11.07 -0.30
C LYS A 37 10.97 10.82 0.57
N LEU A 38 10.63 9.58 0.81
CA LEU A 38 9.47 9.19 1.60
C LEU A 38 9.74 9.12 3.10
N GLU A 39 11.00 9.33 3.51
CA GLU A 39 11.41 9.29 4.92
C GLU A 39 10.86 8.09 5.69
N LEU A 40 10.90 6.92 5.04
CA LEU A 40 10.46 5.66 5.65
C LEU A 40 11.32 5.32 6.87
N PRO A 41 10.76 4.57 7.84
CA PRO A 41 11.58 3.98 8.88
C PRO A 41 12.77 3.23 8.27
N GLU A 42 13.94 3.36 8.88
CA GLU A 42 15.20 2.82 8.33
C GLU A 42 15.11 1.32 7.99
N ALA A 43 14.49 0.54 8.87
CA ALA A 43 14.31 -0.89 8.65
C ALA A 43 13.41 -1.18 7.42
N ALA A 44 12.36 -0.39 7.23
CA ALA A 44 11.45 -0.53 6.09
C ALA A 44 12.15 -0.13 4.78
N ALA A 45 12.89 0.97 4.77
CA ALA A 45 13.66 1.41 3.60
C ALA A 45 14.72 0.39 3.20
N LYS A 46 15.50 -0.11 4.16
CA LYS A 46 16.52 -1.15 3.90
C LYS A 46 15.92 -2.44 3.37
N ALA A 47 14.82 -2.90 3.96
CA ALA A 47 14.15 -4.13 3.52
C ALA A 47 13.56 -3.98 2.11
N ALA A 48 12.93 -2.85 1.80
CA ALA A 48 12.37 -2.57 0.48
C ALA A 48 13.48 -2.54 -0.59
N MET A 49 14.56 -1.84 -0.34
CA MET A 49 15.70 -1.74 -1.27
C MET A 49 16.41 -3.08 -1.47
N ALA A 50 16.63 -3.83 -0.41
CA ALA A 50 17.27 -5.14 -0.47
C ALA A 50 16.42 -6.15 -1.25
N TYR A 51 15.11 -6.13 -1.03
CA TYR A 51 14.20 -7.00 -1.76
C TYR A 51 14.10 -6.60 -3.24
N ALA A 52 13.99 -5.31 -3.53
CA ALA A 52 13.96 -4.77 -4.88
C ALA A 52 15.20 -5.12 -5.71
N ALA A 53 16.36 -5.19 -5.08
CA ALA A 53 17.61 -5.56 -5.75
C ALA A 53 17.64 -7.01 -6.25
N GLN A 54 16.80 -7.88 -5.67
CA GLN A 54 16.79 -9.32 -5.97
C GLN A 54 15.54 -9.77 -6.75
N HIS A 55 14.50 -8.94 -6.80
CA HIS A 55 13.19 -9.31 -7.33
C HIS A 55 12.61 -8.21 -8.21
N ASP A 56 12.75 -8.34 -9.53
CA ASP A 56 12.16 -7.39 -10.48
C ASP A 56 10.64 -7.49 -10.58
N ASP A 57 10.07 -8.62 -10.23
CA ASP A 57 8.62 -8.90 -10.27
C ASP A 57 7.80 -8.07 -9.26
N ILE A 58 8.45 -7.42 -8.30
CA ILE A 58 7.77 -6.51 -7.37
C ILE A 58 7.14 -5.29 -8.05
N TYR A 59 7.62 -4.94 -9.25
CA TYR A 59 7.09 -3.81 -10.02
C TYR A 59 5.89 -4.17 -10.89
N ASP A 60 5.59 -5.45 -11.05
CA ASP A 60 4.46 -5.89 -11.87
C ASP A 60 3.14 -5.34 -11.32
N ALA A 61 2.31 -4.77 -12.21
CA ALA A 61 1.06 -4.14 -11.82
C ALA A 61 0.11 -5.13 -11.13
N GLY A 62 -0.23 -4.83 -9.89
CA GLY A 62 -1.08 -5.67 -9.05
C GLY A 62 -0.33 -6.73 -8.25
N SER A 63 0.99 -6.80 -8.33
CA SER A 63 1.80 -7.63 -7.44
C SER A 63 1.85 -7.03 -6.03
N VAL A 64 1.81 -7.86 -5.00
CA VAL A 64 1.99 -7.45 -3.61
C VAL A 64 2.92 -8.42 -2.91
N THR A 65 3.98 -7.89 -2.33
CA THR A 65 4.90 -8.63 -1.49
C THR A 65 4.78 -8.17 -0.06
N THR A 66 4.60 -9.10 0.86
CA THR A 66 4.45 -8.82 2.29
C THR A 66 5.75 -9.15 3.02
N LEU A 67 6.31 -8.17 3.70
CA LEU A 67 7.47 -8.32 4.58
C LEU A 67 7.05 -7.95 6.01
N VAL A 68 7.49 -8.73 6.99
CA VAL A 68 7.25 -8.46 8.40
C VAL A 68 8.57 -8.07 9.05
N LEU A 69 8.60 -6.90 9.65
CA LEU A 69 9.79 -6.30 10.21
C LEU A 69 9.59 -6.01 11.71
N PRO A 70 10.64 -6.10 12.53
CA PRO A 70 10.57 -5.65 13.91
C PRO A 70 10.46 -4.13 13.97
N GLN A 71 9.56 -3.63 14.83
CA GLN A 71 9.39 -2.21 15.12
C GLN A 71 9.21 -2.03 16.62
N GLY A 72 10.24 -1.53 17.30
CA GLY A 72 10.21 -1.45 18.77
C GLY A 72 9.97 -2.83 19.39
N GLU A 73 8.96 -2.94 20.23
CA GLU A 73 8.55 -4.23 20.83
C GLU A 73 7.52 -4.99 19.98
N GLY A 74 7.05 -4.39 18.88
CA GLY A 74 6.04 -4.96 17.99
C GLY A 74 6.59 -5.32 16.62
N LEU A 75 5.66 -5.54 15.70
CA LEU A 75 5.95 -5.88 14.31
C LEU A 75 5.30 -4.85 13.38
N LEU A 76 6.03 -4.51 12.32
CA LEU A 76 5.56 -3.69 11.22
C LEU A 76 5.35 -4.57 9.99
N THR A 77 4.20 -4.49 9.38
CA THR A 77 3.95 -5.13 8.08
C THR A 77 4.26 -4.14 6.96
N LEU A 78 5.21 -4.49 6.12
CA LEU A 78 5.55 -3.72 4.93
C LEU A 78 5.01 -4.42 3.69
N LEU A 79 4.14 -3.75 2.95
CA LEU A 79 3.61 -4.23 1.68
C LEU A 79 4.26 -3.47 0.53
N LEU A 80 4.86 -4.21 -0.39
CA LEU A 80 5.40 -3.68 -1.63
C LEU A 80 4.39 -3.94 -2.75
N ALA A 81 3.72 -2.89 -3.22
CA ALA A 81 2.67 -2.98 -4.23
C ALA A 81 3.17 -2.46 -5.57
N GLY A 82 3.22 -3.31 -6.57
CA GLY A 82 3.69 -2.98 -7.91
C GLY A 82 2.67 -2.20 -8.72
N CYS A 83 3.12 -1.11 -9.34
CA CYS A 83 2.32 -0.24 -10.22
C CYS A 83 2.71 -0.34 -11.69
N GLY A 84 3.65 -1.21 -12.03
CA GLY A 84 4.13 -1.38 -13.39
C GLY A 84 5.41 -0.62 -13.70
N GLU A 85 5.79 -0.60 -14.97
CA GLU A 85 6.95 0.16 -15.45
C GLU A 85 6.56 1.60 -15.79
N GLY A 86 7.47 2.55 -15.59
CA GLY A 86 7.22 3.99 -15.50
C GLY A 86 6.38 4.63 -16.59
N LYS A 87 6.61 4.32 -17.86
CA LYS A 87 5.84 4.87 -18.99
C LYS A 87 4.41 4.32 -19.07
N ASP A 88 4.20 3.15 -18.49
CA ASP A 88 2.91 2.43 -18.49
C ASP A 88 2.17 2.55 -17.16
N CYS A 89 2.66 3.37 -16.23
CA CYS A 89 1.97 3.66 -14.97
C CYS A 89 0.71 4.49 -15.21
N LYS A 90 -0.29 3.81 -15.75
CA LYS A 90 -1.63 4.38 -15.99
C LYS A 90 -2.48 4.30 -14.72
N PRO A 91 -3.51 5.15 -14.60
CA PRO A 91 -4.42 5.09 -13.44
C PRO A 91 -4.96 3.69 -13.12
N ASN A 92 -5.21 2.88 -14.15
CA ASN A 92 -5.67 1.50 -13.95
C ASN A 92 -4.65 0.60 -13.22
N ASN A 93 -3.36 0.83 -13.42
CA ASN A 93 -2.31 0.08 -12.71
C ASN A 93 -2.29 0.43 -11.22
N PHE A 94 -2.49 1.71 -10.88
CA PHE A 94 -2.65 2.14 -9.49
C PHE A 94 -3.88 1.54 -8.84
N ARG A 95 -4.97 1.49 -9.57
CA ARG A 95 -6.22 0.87 -9.11
C ARG A 95 -6.03 -0.61 -8.80
N LYS A 96 -5.33 -1.34 -9.67
CA LYS A 96 -4.98 -2.76 -9.45
C LYS A 96 -4.07 -2.95 -8.23
N ALA A 97 -3.02 -2.14 -8.13
CA ALA A 97 -2.07 -2.21 -7.01
C ALA A 97 -2.76 -1.91 -5.68
N ALA A 98 -3.58 -0.88 -5.63
CA ALA A 98 -4.32 -0.50 -4.43
C ALA A 98 -5.35 -1.56 -4.02
N GLY A 99 -6.06 -2.15 -4.96
CA GLY A 99 -6.98 -3.25 -4.69
C GLY A 99 -6.28 -4.49 -4.13
N ALA A 100 -5.14 -4.84 -4.68
CA ALA A 100 -4.32 -5.95 -4.18
C ALA A 100 -3.77 -5.64 -2.78
N ALA A 101 -3.30 -4.41 -2.54
CA ALA A 101 -2.83 -3.95 -1.24
C ALA A 101 -3.93 -3.99 -0.17
N ALA A 102 -5.15 -3.55 -0.50
CA ALA A 102 -6.28 -3.58 0.42
C ALA A 102 -6.61 -5.01 0.86
N ARG A 103 -6.60 -5.97 -0.07
CA ARG A 103 -6.80 -7.39 0.26
C ARG A 103 -5.68 -7.94 1.14
N ALA A 104 -4.44 -7.54 0.87
CA ALA A 104 -3.30 -7.96 1.67
C ALA A 104 -3.33 -7.37 3.09
N LEU A 105 -3.72 -6.10 3.24
CA LEU A 105 -3.93 -5.46 4.55
C LEU A 105 -5.03 -6.16 5.34
N HIS A 106 -6.12 -6.51 4.68
CA HIS A 106 -7.20 -7.26 5.30
C HIS A 106 -6.73 -8.64 5.80
N LYS A 107 -5.97 -9.36 4.97
CA LYS A 107 -5.38 -10.65 5.34
C LYS A 107 -4.39 -10.52 6.51
N ALA A 108 -3.63 -9.44 6.55
CA ALA A 108 -2.70 -9.13 7.63
C ALA A 108 -3.39 -8.62 8.90
N LYS A 109 -4.70 -8.39 8.88
CA LYS A 109 -5.48 -7.80 9.97
C LYS A 109 -4.97 -6.44 10.43
N ALA A 110 -4.48 -5.65 9.48
CA ALA A 110 -3.98 -4.31 9.73
C ALA A 110 -5.07 -3.40 10.30
N GLN A 111 -4.74 -2.61 11.30
CA GLN A 111 -5.66 -1.65 11.93
C GLN A 111 -5.42 -0.24 11.41
N LYS A 112 -4.15 0.12 11.20
CA LYS A 112 -3.77 1.43 10.70
C LYS A 112 -2.60 1.29 9.73
N ALA A 113 -2.84 1.64 8.48
CA ALA A 113 -1.84 1.61 7.43
C ALA A 113 -1.51 3.00 6.91
N VAL A 114 -0.24 3.24 6.65
CA VAL A 114 0.22 4.41 5.90
C VAL A 114 0.50 4.01 4.45
N LEU A 115 -0.04 4.79 3.53
CA LEU A 115 0.16 4.58 2.10
C LEU A 115 1.23 5.55 1.59
N ALA A 116 2.32 5.02 1.10
CA ALA A 116 3.42 5.79 0.57
C ALA A 116 3.56 5.54 -0.94
N ALA A 117 3.51 6.59 -1.73
CA ALA A 117 3.56 6.49 -3.18
C ALA A 117 4.49 7.54 -3.78
N PRO A 118 5.76 7.18 -4.11
CA PRO A 118 6.71 8.11 -4.72
C PRO A 118 6.19 8.76 -5.99
N ILE A 119 5.37 8.02 -6.73
CA ILE A 119 4.83 8.48 -8.02
C ILE A 119 3.79 9.59 -7.88
N LEU A 120 3.24 9.80 -6.71
CA LEU A 120 2.33 10.92 -6.45
C LEU A 120 3.04 12.29 -6.46
N LEU A 121 4.35 12.29 -6.64
CA LEU A 121 5.15 13.52 -6.77
C LEU A 121 5.15 14.07 -8.20
N ASN A 122 4.52 13.40 -9.16
CA ASN A 122 4.46 13.86 -10.56
C ASN A 122 3.24 14.76 -10.86
N ALA A 123 3.19 15.30 -12.10
CA ALA A 123 2.14 16.23 -12.54
C ALA A 123 0.72 15.62 -12.58
N GLU A 124 0.60 14.29 -12.69
CA GLU A 124 -0.68 13.58 -12.74
C GLU A 124 -1.13 13.02 -11.39
N ARG A 125 -0.55 13.52 -10.31
CA ARG A 125 -0.80 12.99 -8.95
C ARG A 125 -2.28 12.92 -8.58
N SER A 126 -3.11 13.87 -9.02
CA SER A 126 -4.54 13.88 -8.69
C SER A 126 -5.28 12.69 -9.27
N LYS A 127 -5.02 12.35 -10.53
CA LYS A 127 -5.62 11.18 -11.19
C LYS A 127 -5.12 9.89 -10.58
N ASN A 128 -3.83 9.81 -10.26
CA ASN A 128 -3.21 8.65 -9.68
C ASN A 128 -3.70 8.44 -8.24
N LEU A 129 -3.82 9.51 -7.45
CA LEU A 129 -4.39 9.45 -6.12
C LEU A 129 -5.84 8.99 -6.13
N GLN A 130 -6.65 9.52 -7.05
CA GLN A 130 -8.04 9.06 -7.23
C GLN A 130 -8.08 7.57 -7.54
N ALA A 131 -7.26 7.10 -8.47
CA ALA A 131 -7.20 5.68 -8.82
C ALA A 131 -6.76 4.80 -7.66
N LEU A 132 -5.81 5.24 -6.84
CA LEU A 132 -5.41 4.54 -5.62
C LEU A 132 -6.58 4.43 -4.63
N VAL A 133 -7.27 5.52 -4.36
CA VAL A 133 -8.42 5.54 -3.44
C VAL A 133 -9.55 4.64 -3.94
N GLU A 134 -9.89 4.73 -5.22
CA GLU A 134 -10.89 3.84 -5.85
C GLU A 134 -10.49 2.37 -5.71
N GLY A 135 -9.24 2.04 -5.98
CA GLY A 135 -8.72 0.68 -5.87
C GLY A 135 -8.77 0.15 -4.44
N LEU A 136 -8.44 0.98 -3.45
CA LEU A 136 -8.53 0.62 -2.04
C LEU A 136 -9.96 0.27 -1.64
N TYR A 137 -10.92 1.12 -1.98
CA TYR A 137 -12.34 0.86 -1.69
C TYR A 137 -12.85 -0.40 -2.38
N LEU A 138 -12.51 -0.61 -3.66
CA LEU A 138 -12.90 -1.80 -4.39
C LEU A 138 -12.26 -3.07 -3.82
N GLY A 139 -10.99 -3.01 -3.44
CA GLY A 139 -10.27 -4.12 -2.83
C GLY A 139 -10.74 -4.45 -1.42
N ALA A 140 -11.19 -3.44 -0.69
CA ALA A 140 -11.75 -3.57 0.66
C ALA A 140 -13.19 -4.12 0.66
N TYR A 141 -13.88 -4.02 -0.46
CA TYR A 141 -15.25 -4.49 -0.60
C TYR A 141 -15.30 -6.01 -0.52
N THR A 142 -16.04 -6.52 0.46
CA THR A 142 -16.29 -7.95 0.62
C THR A 142 -17.74 -8.24 0.27
N PHE A 143 -17.97 -9.03 -0.76
CA PHE A 143 -19.31 -9.44 -1.17
C PHE A 143 -19.75 -10.69 -0.42
N ASN A 144 -20.56 -10.52 0.62
CA ASN A 144 -20.97 -11.60 1.53
C ASN A 144 -22.38 -12.16 1.26
N ARG A 145 -23.04 -11.69 0.21
CA ARG A 145 -24.48 -11.94 -0.01
C ARG A 145 -24.85 -13.43 -0.12
N PHE A 146 -23.91 -14.27 -0.54
CA PHE A 146 -24.13 -15.70 -0.77
C PHE A 146 -23.23 -16.59 0.07
N GLN A 147 -22.55 -16.04 1.08
CA GLN A 147 -21.73 -16.82 2.00
C GLN A 147 -22.51 -17.16 3.26
N SER A 148 -22.48 -18.43 3.65
CA SER A 148 -23.19 -18.91 4.85
C SER A 148 -22.58 -18.41 6.17
N GLU A 149 -21.32 -18.00 6.16
CA GLU A 149 -20.62 -17.41 7.30
C GLU A 149 -19.74 -16.25 6.85
N ALA A 150 -20.23 -15.03 7.03
CA ALA A 150 -19.43 -13.85 6.79
C ALA A 150 -18.52 -13.59 8.00
N LYS A 151 -17.23 -13.90 7.90
CA LYS A 151 -16.24 -13.43 8.86
C LYS A 151 -15.98 -11.96 8.58
N GLN A 152 -16.61 -11.11 9.38
CA GLN A 152 -16.34 -9.67 9.34
C GLN A 152 -15.04 -9.38 10.09
N ALA A 153 -14.02 -8.97 9.37
CA ALA A 153 -12.87 -8.36 10.00
C ALA A 153 -12.99 -6.83 9.85
N PRO A 154 -12.68 -6.06 10.88
CA PRO A 154 -12.66 -4.60 10.75
C PRO A 154 -11.58 -4.20 9.75
N LEU A 155 -11.92 -3.28 8.86
CA LEU A 155 -10.99 -2.69 7.92
C LEU A 155 -10.38 -1.43 8.50
N CYS A 156 -9.12 -1.24 8.16
CA CYS A 156 -8.25 -0.20 8.68
C CYS A 156 -8.77 1.22 8.49
N GLU A 157 -8.51 2.06 9.45
CA GLU A 157 -8.39 3.49 9.21
C GLU A 157 -7.06 3.74 8.50
N ALA A 158 -7.12 4.26 7.29
CA ALA A 158 -5.95 4.65 6.53
C ALA A 158 -5.67 6.14 6.70
#